data_66d70320d253f241ea93010c1909f6bc
#
_entry.id   66d70320d253f241ea93010c1909f6bc
#
_cell.length_a   1.000
_cell.length_b   1.000
_cell.length_c   1.000
_cell.angle_alpha   90.00
_cell.angle_beta   90.00
_cell.angle_gamma   90.00
#
_symmetry.space_group_name_H-M   'P 1'
#
loop_
_entity.id
_entity.type
_entity.pdbx_description
1 polymer ?
#
loop_
_entity_poly.entity_id
_entity_poly.type
_entity_poly.pdbx_seq_one_letter_code
_entity_poly.pdbx_strand_id
1 'polypeptide(L)'
;MKVLLYAREPAEAGNRLQNFLETHVPGSKMEVYRTIEGLAERLKAPHEGEVVAVLQANSREDLAALLSIRHRLQDIRTILLAPDREEETIALAHQLRPRFLSYINNDLYPVAAVLEKMLNDRR
;
A
#
# COMPACT_ATOMS: atom_id res chain seq x y z
N MET A 1 2.69 3.19 -15.58
CA MET A 1 2.84 2.47 -14.31
C MET A 1 1.64 2.73 -13.42
N LYS A 2 1.11 1.70 -12.81
CA LYS A 2 -0.09 1.82 -11.97
C LYS A 2 0.25 1.70 -10.49
N VAL A 3 -0.48 2.47 -9.69
CA VAL A 3 -0.40 2.39 -8.23
C VAL A 3 -1.73 1.86 -7.72
N LEU A 4 -1.69 0.76 -6.99
CA LEU A 4 -2.87 0.21 -6.32
C LEU A 4 -2.85 0.73 -4.89
N LEU A 5 -3.83 1.52 -4.52
CA LEU A 5 -3.93 2.06 -3.17
C LEU A 5 -5.03 1.33 -2.42
N TYR A 6 -4.68 0.71 -1.31
CA TYR A 6 -5.66 0.07 -0.44
C TYR A 6 -5.75 0.83 0.88
N ALA A 7 -6.96 1.25 1.23
CA ALA A 7 -7.27 1.85 2.52
C ALA A 7 -8.73 1.56 2.84
N ARG A 8 -8.95 0.77 3.88
CA ARG A 8 -10.28 0.31 4.28
C ARG A 8 -11.20 1.44 4.74
N GLU A 9 -12.49 1.28 4.52
CA GLU A 9 -13.54 2.14 5.05
C GLU A 9 -13.65 2.04 6.59
N PRO A 10 -14.01 3.12 7.33
CA PRO A 10 -14.22 4.49 6.85
C PRO A 10 -12.88 5.14 6.50
N ALA A 11 -12.92 6.00 5.51
CA ALA A 11 -11.76 6.30 4.68
C ALA A 11 -11.08 7.64 4.96
N GLU A 12 -11.27 8.28 6.11
CA GLU A 12 -10.64 9.59 6.37
C GLU A 12 -9.12 9.55 6.20
N ALA A 13 -8.47 8.61 6.86
CA ALA A 13 -7.01 8.47 6.75
C ALA A 13 -6.60 8.02 5.34
N GLY A 14 -7.41 7.15 4.72
CA GLY A 14 -7.16 6.71 3.35
C GLY A 14 -7.32 7.84 2.34
N ASN A 15 -8.33 8.71 2.54
CA ASN A 15 -8.52 9.87 1.68
C ASN A 15 -7.38 10.86 1.82
N ARG A 16 -6.86 11.04 3.04
CA ARG A 16 -5.69 11.89 3.27
C ARG A 16 -4.47 11.35 2.52
N LEU A 17 -4.22 10.07 2.61
CA LEU A 17 -3.12 9.43 1.91
C LEU A 17 -3.29 9.55 0.40
N GLN A 18 -4.49 9.26 -0.11
CA GLN A 18 -4.79 9.37 -1.54
C GLN A 18 -4.53 10.79 -2.05
N ASN A 19 -5.09 11.79 -1.37
CA ASN A 19 -4.95 13.19 -1.76
C ASN A 19 -3.49 13.62 -1.73
N PHE A 20 -2.75 13.20 -0.71
CA PHE A 20 -1.34 13.52 -0.58
C PHE A 20 -0.54 12.95 -1.76
N LEU A 21 -0.76 11.67 -2.08
CA LEU A 21 -0.03 11.02 -3.16
C LEU A 21 -0.40 11.60 -4.52
N GLU A 22 -1.67 11.92 -4.74
CA GLU A 22 -2.10 12.56 -5.99
C GLU A 22 -1.45 13.91 -6.19
N THR A 23 -1.22 14.64 -5.09
CA THR A 23 -0.59 15.96 -5.15
C THR A 23 0.92 15.86 -5.36
N HIS A 24 1.58 14.94 -4.66
CA HIS A 24 3.04 14.87 -4.60
C HIS A 24 3.67 13.89 -5.59
N VAL A 25 2.87 13.00 -6.16
CA VAL A 25 3.34 12.05 -7.16
C VAL A 25 2.43 12.13 -8.40
N PRO A 26 2.40 13.30 -9.06
CA PRO A 26 1.55 13.47 -10.23
C PRO A 26 2.02 12.58 -11.37
N GLY A 27 1.10 12.13 -12.20
CA GLY A 27 1.42 11.25 -13.32
C GLY A 27 1.32 9.77 -12.99
N SER A 28 1.17 9.39 -11.73
CA SER A 28 0.87 8.01 -11.38
C SER A 28 -0.62 7.76 -11.67
N LYS A 29 -0.92 6.58 -12.23
CA LYS A 29 -2.31 6.15 -12.39
C LYS A 29 -2.68 5.38 -11.14
N MET A 30 -3.60 5.94 -10.35
CA MET A 30 -3.96 5.38 -9.07
C MET A 30 -5.32 4.71 -9.14
N GLU A 31 -5.37 3.44 -8.73
CA GLU A 31 -6.61 2.69 -8.53
C GLU A 31 -6.79 2.48 -7.03
N VAL A 32 -7.95 2.86 -6.52
CA VAL A 32 -8.22 2.84 -5.08
C VAL A 32 -9.15 1.69 -4.74
N TYR A 33 -8.79 0.92 -3.72
CA TYR A 33 -9.59 -0.20 -3.22
C TYR A 33 -9.88 0.01 -1.74
N ARG A 34 -11.13 -0.19 -1.35
CA ARG A 34 -11.59 0.01 0.02
C ARG A 34 -11.88 -1.29 0.75
N THR A 35 -11.88 -2.42 0.03
CA THR A 35 -12.13 -3.72 0.62
C THR A 35 -11.02 -4.69 0.23
N ILE A 36 -10.79 -5.68 1.12
CA ILE A 36 -9.79 -6.69 0.84
C ILE A 36 -10.21 -7.56 -0.36
N GLU A 37 -11.52 -7.81 -0.49
CA GLU A 37 -12.07 -8.59 -1.60
C GLU A 37 -11.84 -7.87 -2.93
N GLY A 38 -12.05 -6.56 -2.97
CA GLY A 38 -11.81 -5.76 -4.17
C GLY A 38 -10.36 -5.77 -4.57
N LEU A 39 -9.45 -5.62 -3.60
CA LEU A 39 -8.02 -5.68 -3.87
C LEU A 39 -7.62 -7.08 -4.35
N ALA A 40 -8.09 -8.12 -3.69
CA ALA A 40 -7.76 -9.50 -4.05
C ALA A 40 -8.23 -9.81 -5.47
N GLU A 41 -9.41 -9.36 -5.84
CA GLU A 41 -9.95 -9.55 -7.18
C GLU A 41 -9.08 -8.84 -8.23
N ARG A 42 -8.67 -7.62 -7.93
CA ARG A 42 -7.77 -6.88 -8.84
C ARG A 42 -6.44 -7.61 -9.04
N LEU A 43 -5.92 -8.20 -7.98
CA LEU A 43 -4.63 -8.90 -8.03
C LEU A 43 -4.68 -10.22 -8.79
N LYS A 44 -5.87 -10.76 -9.06
CA LYS A 44 -6.03 -11.94 -9.93
C LYS A 44 -5.80 -11.60 -11.39
N ALA A 45 -6.05 -10.35 -11.77
CA ALA A 45 -5.89 -9.93 -13.16
C ALA A 45 -4.39 -9.87 -13.53
N PRO A 46 -4.04 -10.17 -14.77
CA PRO A 46 -2.65 -10.02 -15.20
C PRO A 46 -2.17 -8.59 -15.03
N HIS A 47 -0.93 -8.45 -14.59
CA HIS A 47 -0.31 -7.13 -14.42
C HIS A 47 0.33 -6.71 -15.74
N GLU A 48 -0.28 -5.79 -16.42
CA GLU A 48 0.31 -5.18 -17.61
C GLU A 48 1.21 -4.04 -17.16
N GLY A 49 2.51 -4.22 -17.33
CA GLY A 49 3.50 -3.23 -16.89
C GLY A 49 3.78 -3.35 -15.39
N GLU A 50 4.47 -2.36 -14.87
CA GLU A 50 4.84 -2.35 -13.47
C GLU A 50 3.70 -1.84 -12.60
N VAL A 51 3.50 -2.52 -11.47
CA VAL A 51 2.48 -2.19 -10.48
C VAL A 51 3.17 -2.05 -9.13
N VAL A 52 2.81 -1.00 -8.40
CA VAL A 52 3.24 -0.79 -7.03
C VAL A 52 1.98 -0.71 -6.17
N ALA A 53 1.97 -1.40 -5.05
CA ALA A 53 0.84 -1.36 -4.12
C ALA A 53 1.20 -0.53 -2.89
N VAL A 54 0.35 0.44 -2.54
CA VAL A 54 0.46 1.19 -1.30
C VAL A 54 -0.69 0.72 -0.42
N LEU A 55 -0.34 0.09 0.70
CA LEU A 55 -1.28 -0.59 1.58
C LEU A 55 -1.33 0.11 2.92
N GLN A 56 -2.50 0.58 3.31
CA GLN A 56 -2.70 1.21 4.62
C GLN A 56 -3.50 0.29 5.52
N ALA A 57 -2.92 -0.10 6.65
CA ALA A 57 -3.59 -0.88 7.67
C ALA A 57 -3.87 0.02 8.87
N ASN A 58 -5.14 0.19 9.22
CA ASN A 58 -5.55 1.03 10.34
C ASN A 58 -5.59 0.25 11.67
N SER A 59 -5.48 -1.08 11.60
CA SER A 59 -5.53 -1.95 12.76
C SER A 59 -4.78 -3.24 12.45
N ARG A 60 -4.53 -4.05 13.48
CA ARG A 60 -3.95 -5.38 13.27
C ARG A 60 -4.89 -6.28 12.47
N GLU A 61 -6.19 -6.07 12.59
CA GLU A 61 -7.18 -6.81 11.81
C GLU A 61 -7.03 -6.52 10.31
N ASP A 62 -6.82 -5.25 9.95
CA ASP A 62 -6.56 -4.88 8.56
C ASP A 62 -5.27 -5.54 8.07
N LEU A 63 -4.25 -5.57 8.93
CA LEU A 63 -2.98 -6.18 8.60
C LEU A 63 -3.12 -7.69 8.40
N ALA A 64 -3.89 -8.35 9.26
CA ALA A 64 -4.19 -9.77 9.11
C ALA A 64 -4.94 -10.06 7.81
N ALA A 65 -5.88 -9.18 7.43
CA ALA A 65 -6.60 -9.32 6.17
C ALA A 65 -5.65 -9.24 4.97
N LEU A 66 -4.71 -8.31 5.01
CA LEU A 66 -3.69 -8.20 3.96
C LEU A 66 -2.80 -9.45 3.91
N LEU A 67 -2.46 -10.00 5.06
CA LEU A 67 -1.68 -11.23 5.13
C LEU A 67 -2.41 -12.42 4.52
N SER A 68 -3.74 -12.42 4.60
CA SER A 68 -4.54 -13.49 4.01
C SER A 68 -4.41 -13.56 2.49
N ILE A 69 -4.03 -12.45 1.85
CA ILE A 69 -3.83 -12.40 0.40
C ILE A 69 -2.37 -12.18 0.02
N ARG A 70 -1.44 -12.41 0.94
CA ARG A 70 -0.01 -12.14 0.71
C ARG A 70 0.56 -12.88 -0.50
N HIS A 71 0.01 -14.05 -0.81
CA HIS A 71 0.46 -14.83 -1.97
C HIS A 71 0.20 -14.11 -3.30
N ARG A 72 -0.77 -13.19 -3.33
CA ARG A 72 -1.06 -12.39 -4.52
C ARG A 72 -0.21 -11.13 -4.58
N LEU A 73 0.48 -10.80 -3.50
CA LEU A 73 1.32 -9.59 -3.40
C LEU A 73 2.81 -9.89 -3.60
N GLN A 74 3.19 -11.16 -3.72
CA GLN A 74 4.59 -11.59 -3.74
C GLN A 74 5.42 -10.96 -4.86
N ASP A 75 4.82 -10.80 -6.02
CA ASP A 75 5.54 -10.30 -7.19
C ASP A 75 5.37 -8.80 -7.40
N ILE A 76 4.77 -8.12 -6.43
CA ILE A 76 4.48 -6.70 -6.51
C ILE A 76 5.28 -5.97 -5.45
N ARG A 77 5.90 -4.85 -5.83
CA ARG A 77 6.56 -3.99 -4.85
C ARG A 77 5.51 -3.30 -4.00
N THR A 78 5.66 -3.37 -2.69
CA THR A 78 4.66 -2.82 -1.78
C THR A 78 5.27 -1.79 -0.84
N ILE A 79 4.46 -0.80 -0.51
CA ILE A 79 4.70 0.16 0.56
C ILE A 79 3.59 -0.09 1.58
N LEU A 80 3.96 -0.33 2.83
CA LEU A 80 2.98 -0.61 3.88
C LEU A 80 3.00 0.49 4.92
N LEU A 81 1.81 0.99 5.27
CA LEU A 81 1.62 1.87 6.41
C LEU A 81 0.95 1.05 7.51
N ALA A 82 1.70 0.76 8.57
CA ALA A 82 1.24 -0.05 9.69
C ALA A 82 0.49 0.79 10.72
N PRO A 83 -0.40 0.19 11.51
CA PRO A 83 -1.23 0.95 12.46
C PRO A 83 -0.46 1.47 13.67
N ASP A 84 0.60 0.81 14.09
CA ASP A 84 1.39 1.19 15.25
C ASP A 84 2.80 0.59 15.18
N ARG A 85 3.62 0.87 16.19
CA ARG A 85 5.01 0.40 16.26
C ARG A 85 5.20 -0.71 17.28
N GLU A 86 4.12 -1.35 17.70
CA GLU A 86 4.23 -2.45 18.64
C GLU A 86 4.94 -3.64 18.00
N GLU A 87 5.67 -4.38 18.81
CA GLU A 87 6.51 -5.47 18.35
C GLU A 87 5.73 -6.51 17.54
N GLU A 88 4.53 -6.87 17.99
CA GLU A 88 3.69 -7.82 17.29
C GLU A 88 3.22 -7.30 15.93
N THR A 89 2.90 -6.02 15.87
CA THR A 89 2.50 -5.36 14.62
C THR A 89 3.65 -5.35 13.62
N ILE A 90 4.84 -5.01 14.09
CA ILE A 90 6.03 -4.98 13.25
C ILE A 90 6.33 -6.37 12.70
N ALA A 91 6.20 -7.40 13.54
CA ALA A 91 6.42 -8.79 13.10
C ALA A 91 5.45 -9.19 12.00
N LEU A 92 4.17 -8.83 12.13
CA LEU A 92 3.16 -9.11 11.10
C LEU A 92 3.44 -8.32 9.83
N ALA A 93 3.84 -7.05 9.97
CA ALA A 93 4.15 -6.20 8.83
C ALA A 93 5.28 -6.78 7.98
N HIS A 94 6.32 -7.32 8.61
CA HIS A 94 7.44 -7.92 7.90
C HIS A 94 7.05 -9.18 7.13
N GLN A 95 6.00 -9.86 7.52
CA GLN A 95 5.52 -11.03 6.77
C GLN A 95 4.97 -10.66 5.39
N LEU A 96 4.56 -9.40 5.20
CA LEU A 96 4.15 -8.90 3.88
C LEU A 96 5.34 -8.55 2.98
N ARG A 97 6.54 -8.51 3.54
CA ARG A 97 7.77 -8.17 2.82
C ARG A 97 7.69 -6.85 2.06
N PRO A 98 7.28 -5.75 2.73
CA PRO A 98 7.20 -4.47 2.04
C PRO A 98 8.59 -3.94 1.68
N ARG A 99 8.68 -3.23 0.57
CA ARG A 99 9.89 -2.53 0.20
C ARG A 99 10.15 -1.35 1.12
N PHE A 100 9.07 -0.76 1.63
CA PHE A 100 9.15 0.35 2.57
C PHE A 100 8.04 0.21 3.59
N LEU A 101 8.40 0.34 4.86
CA LEU A 101 7.45 0.29 5.97
C LEU A 101 7.37 1.66 6.62
N SER A 102 6.17 2.19 6.70
CA SER A 102 5.89 3.40 7.44
C SER A 102 4.72 3.15 8.40
N TYR A 103 4.18 4.21 8.96
CA TYR A 103 3.12 4.11 9.96
C TYR A 103 2.06 5.17 9.68
N ILE A 104 0.81 4.87 10.02
CA ILE A 104 -0.31 5.76 9.69
C ILE A 104 -0.20 7.15 10.33
N ASN A 105 0.52 7.27 11.44
CA ASN A 105 0.69 8.55 12.16
C ASN A 105 1.95 9.31 11.74
N ASN A 106 2.70 8.78 10.78
CA ASN A 106 3.93 9.42 10.35
C ASN A 106 3.68 10.44 9.24
N ASP A 107 4.70 11.26 9.01
CA ASP A 107 4.77 12.13 7.85
C ASP A 107 4.68 11.27 6.57
N LEU A 108 3.89 11.73 5.62
CA LEU A 108 3.69 11.03 4.35
C LEU A 108 4.75 11.36 3.29
N TYR A 109 5.58 12.38 3.51
CA TYR A 109 6.62 12.73 2.54
C TYR A 109 7.58 11.57 2.23
N PRO A 110 8.07 10.80 3.21
CA PRO A 110 8.91 9.65 2.89
C PRO A 110 8.19 8.62 2.02
N VAL A 111 6.89 8.42 2.23
CA VAL A 111 6.10 7.49 1.40
C VAL A 111 6.05 7.98 -0.04
N ALA A 112 5.77 9.26 -0.24
CA ALA A 112 5.72 9.85 -1.57
C ALA A 112 7.09 9.78 -2.26
N ALA A 113 8.17 10.05 -1.53
CA ALA A 113 9.51 9.99 -2.09
C ALA A 113 9.89 8.58 -2.54
N VAL A 114 9.57 7.57 -1.73
CA VAL A 114 9.85 6.17 -2.09
C VAL A 114 9.00 5.75 -3.27
N LEU A 115 7.72 6.12 -3.29
CA LEU A 115 6.83 5.80 -4.41
C LEU A 115 7.33 6.43 -5.70
N GLU A 116 7.71 7.71 -5.67
CA GLU A 116 8.25 8.38 -6.84
C GLU A 116 9.50 7.68 -7.36
N LYS A 117 10.39 7.28 -6.46
CA LYS A 117 11.60 6.56 -6.83
C LYS A 117 11.26 5.23 -7.49
N MET A 118 10.30 4.49 -6.95
CA MET A 118 9.85 3.22 -7.53
C MET A 118 9.27 3.43 -8.93
N LEU A 119 8.49 4.49 -9.11
CA LEU A 119 7.88 4.79 -10.40
C LEU A 119 8.90 5.20 -11.46
N ASN A 120 10.01 5.79 -11.04
CA ASN A 120 11.07 6.23 -11.93
C ASN A 120 12.15 5.17 -12.17
N ASP A 121 12.15 4.11 -11.37
CA ASP A 121 13.10 3.01 -11.51
C ASP A 121 12.52 1.98 -12.49
N ARG A 122 13.02 2.01 -13.71
CA ARG A 122 12.51 1.18 -14.82
C ARG A 122 13.39 -0.03 -15.13
N ARG A 123 14.17 -0.45 -14.18
CA ARG A 123 15.09 -1.55 -14.42
C ARG A 123 14.71 -2.82 -13.71
#